data_33a0fcb79bc4ecff553d611e15d79843
#
_entry.id   33a0fcb79bc4ecff553d611e15d79843
#
_cell.length_a   1.000
_cell.length_b   1.000
_cell.length_c   1.000
_cell.angle_alpha   90.00
_cell.angle_beta   90.00
_cell.angle_gamma   90.00
#
_symmetry.space_group_name_H-M   'P 1'
#
loop_
_entity.id
_entity.type
_entity.pdbx_description
1 polymer ?
#
loop_
_entity_poly.entity_id
_entity_poly.type
_entity_poly.pdbx_seq_one_letter_code
_entity_poly.pdbx_strand_id
1 'polypeptide(L)'
;IPRIHLLVETEQELIIIEEYISGLSLDAYLQKEGVLGEKDAIYVMLQLCHTLQALHSFQPPLIHRDIKPSNVILTADMRAILIDFDAAKTYSKQKQRDTVLLGTVDHAAPEQYGFRQSDARTDIYGLGILLNFMLTSCHPQQLSACGPIARIIEICTHIDPDKRYDSIPKLEKALRKLKPGGINEALHPGVKNTPLADIPDRYHPFAPPGFRSMKIWKMILAVLGYASLLWLSATIEMEGATMPLTVLIYRITTFLILISWVAVFANYGGICDHLLLARSNNFAVSLIGRVAWCLLIMVAFMVAMGAITGIFDPAFVQVD
;
A
#
# COMPACT_ATOMS: atom_id res chain seq x y z
N ILE A 1 0.14 -1.67 10.42
CA ILE A 1 1.61 -1.80 10.43
C ILE A 1 1.97 -2.93 9.48
N PRO A 2 3.01 -2.80 8.64
CA PRO A 2 3.52 -3.88 7.81
C PRO A 2 3.99 -5.06 8.66
N ARG A 3 3.82 -6.28 8.14
CA ARG A 3 4.42 -7.46 8.79
C ARG A 3 5.91 -7.52 8.50
N ILE A 4 6.69 -7.87 9.52
CA ILE A 4 8.09 -8.22 9.32
C ILE A 4 8.15 -9.70 8.93
N HIS A 5 8.65 -9.98 7.72
CA HIS A 5 8.83 -11.33 7.20
C HIS A 5 10.17 -11.94 7.61
N LEU A 6 11.22 -11.12 7.63
CA LEU A 6 12.56 -11.58 7.97
C LEU A 6 13.38 -10.43 8.55
N LEU A 7 14.19 -10.76 9.52
CA LEU A 7 15.18 -9.87 10.10
C LEU A 7 16.52 -10.58 10.01
N VAL A 8 17.48 -9.98 9.31
CA VAL A 8 18.84 -10.50 9.16
C VAL A 8 19.81 -9.49 9.75
N GLU A 9 20.50 -9.89 10.80
CA GLU A 9 21.55 -9.10 11.42
C GLU A 9 22.92 -9.63 10.96
N THR A 10 23.73 -8.73 10.41
CA THR A 10 25.13 -8.98 10.07
C THR A 10 26.02 -8.13 10.97
N GLU A 11 27.33 -8.31 10.91
CA GLU A 11 28.26 -7.47 11.70
C GLU A 11 28.21 -5.98 11.31
N GLN A 12 27.68 -5.64 10.14
CA GLN A 12 27.72 -4.28 9.59
C GLN A 12 26.31 -3.71 9.36
N GLU A 13 25.27 -4.55 9.19
CA GLU A 13 23.96 -4.11 8.74
C GLU A 13 22.84 -4.92 9.42
N LEU A 14 21.71 -4.26 9.64
CA LEU A 14 20.44 -4.88 9.98
C LEU A 14 19.51 -4.75 8.78
N ILE A 15 19.16 -5.88 8.18
CA ILE A 15 18.23 -5.94 7.02
C ILE A 15 16.87 -6.39 7.53
N ILE A 16 15.86 -5.57 7.30
CA ILE A 16 14.46 -5.87 7.63
C ILE A 16 13.70 -6.07 6.32
N ILE A 17 13.13 -7.25 6.14
CA ILE A 17 12.23 -7.55 5.03
C ILE A 17 10.81 -7.49 5.57
N GLU A 18 10.04 -6.54 5.08
CA GLU A 18 8.66 -6.32 5.52
C GLU A 18 7.65 -6.47 4.38
N GLU A 19 6.39 -6.57 4.75
CA GLU A 19 5.25 -6.62 3.83
C GLU A 19 5.19 -5.37 2.96
N TYR A 20 5.11 -5.56 1.64
CA TYR A 20 4.85 -4.46 0.72
C TYR A 20 3.38 -4.04 0.78
N ILE A 21 3.13 -2.79 1.17
CA ILE A 21 1.79 -2.23 1.21
C ILE A 21 1.46 -1.54 -0.11
N SER A 22 0.49 -2.10 -0.85
CA SER A 22 0.00 -1.50 -2.09
C SER A 22 -0.94 -0.34 -1.78
N GLY A 23 -0.49 0.89 -2.04
CA GLY A 23 -1.25 2.11 -1.77
C GLY A 23 -0.45 3.35 -2.15
N LEU A 24 -0.99 4.51 -1.83
CA LEU A 24 -0.30 5.80 -1.91
C LEU A 24 0.02 6.27 -0.50
N SER A 25 1.17 6.90 -0.30
CA SER A 25 1.38 7.66 0.91
C SER A 25 0.33 8.78 1.02
N LEU A 26 -0.05 9.15 2.23
CA LEU A 26 -1.13 10.13 2.43
C LEU A 26 -0.78 11.49 1.81
N ASP A 27 0.49 11.90 1.80
CA ASP A 27 0.93 13.11 1.10
C ASP A 27 0.77 12.98 -0.42
N ALA A 28 1.16 11.86 -1.03
CA ALA A 28 0.94 11.60 -2.44
C ALA A 28 -0.56 11.54 -2.79
N TYR A 29 -1.37 10.97 -1.89
CA TYR A 29 -2.82 10.94 -2.05
C TYR A 29 -3.41 12.36 -2.04
N LEU A 30 -3.03 13.20 -1.06
CA LEU A 30 -3.51 14.57 -0.94
C LEU A 30 -3.05 15.47 -2.10
N GLN A 31 -1.85 15.25 -2.62
CA GLN A 31 -1.37 15.96 -3.82
C GLN A 31 -2.18 15.60 -5.06
N LYS A 32 -2.61 14.34 -5.17
CA LYS A 32 -3.32 13.83 -6.35
C LYS A 32 -4.82 14.08 -6.29
N GLU A 33 -5.45 13.79 -5.17
CA GLU A 33 -6.92 13.77 -5.01
C GLU A 33 -7.45 15.00 -4.24
N GLY A 34 -6.54 15.80 -3.65
CA GLY A 34 -6.91 16.93 -2.79
C GLY A 34 -7.17 16.53 -1.35
N VAL A 35 -7.70 17.48 -0.57
CA VAL A 35 -8.00 17.28 0.86
C VAL A 35 -9.10 16.27 1.07
N LEU A 36 -9.03 15.54 2.20
CA LEU A 36 -10.08 14.61 2.59
C LEU A 36 -11.31 15.33 3.13
N GLY A 37 -12.48 14.77 2.90
CA GLY A 37 -13.68 15.14 3.63
C GLY A 37 -13.57 14.79 5.12
N GLU A 38 -14.29 15.51 5.98
CA GLU A 38 -14.23 15.31 7.44
C GLU A 38 -14.51 13.85 7.84
N LYS A 39 -15.44 13.17 7.17
CA LYS A 39 -15.77 11.76 7.44
C LYS A 39 -14.60 10.83 7.15
N ASP A 40 -13.95 11.01 6.02
CA ASP A 40 -12.83 10.17 5.61
C ASP A 40 -11.59 10.44 6.47
N ALA A 41 -11.35 11.72 6.81
CA ALA A 41 -10.28 12.09 7.74
C ALA A 41 -10.49 11.47 9.13
N ILE A 42 -11.71 11.51 9.67
CA ILE A 42 -12.04 10.83 10.94
C ILE A 42 -11.87 9.31 10.81
N TYR A 43 -12.28 8.72 9.69
CA TYR A 43 -12.12 7.28 9.46
C TYR A 43 -10.65 6.85 9.47
N VAL A 44 -9.78 7.59 8.78
CA VAL A 44 -8.33 7.38 8.80
C VAL A 44 -7.77 7.55 10.21
N MET A 45 -8.18 8.61 10.91
CA MET A 45 -7.74 8.87 12.30
C MET A 45 -8.10 7.74 13.26
N LEU A 46 -9.29 7.18 13.17
CA LEU A 46 -9.73 6.08 14.03
C LEU A 46 -8.87 4.81 13.82
N GLN A 47 -8.46 4.53 12.59
CA GLN A 47 -7.56 3.42 12.29
C GLN A 47 -6.15 3.65 12.86
N LEU A 48 -5.62 4.87 12.73
CA LEU A 48 -4.34 5.24 13.32
C LEU A 48 -4.39 5.22 14.86
N CYS A 49 -5.49 5.67 15.47
CA CYS A 49 -5.70 5.54 16.90
C CYS A 49 -5.63 4.08 17.34
N HIS A 50 -6.29 3.17 16.63
CA HIS A 50 -6.24 1.74 16.94
C HIS A 50 -4.81 1.19 16.86
N THR A 51 -4.06 1.54 15.80
CA THR A 51 -2.66 1.14 15.64
C THR A 51 -1.79 1.64 16.79
N LEU A 52 -1.88 2.93 17.13
CA LEU A 52 -1.08 3.54 18.19
C LEU A 52 -1.46 3.04 19.58
N GLN A 53 -2.73 2.72 19.80
CA GLN A 53 -3.14 2.11 21.06
C GLN A 53 -2.46 0.76 21.27
N ALA A 54 -2.33 -0.05 20.22
CA ALA A 54 -1.59 -1.31 20.28
C ALA A 54 -0.11 -1.07 20.61
N LEU A 55 0.56 -0.10 19.96
CA LEU A 55 1.96 0.23 20.23
C LEU A 55 2.17 0.74 21.66
N HIS A 56 1.29 1.62 22.13
CA HIS A 56 1.36 2.18 23.49
C HIS A 56 1.01 1.16 24.58
N SER A 57 0.38 0.02 24.24
CA SER A 57 0.07 -1.06 25.17
C SER A 57 1.25 -1.98 25.46
N PHE A 58 2.34 -1.90 24.69
CA PHE A 58 3.55 -2.66 24.97
C PHE A 58 4.17 -2.27 26.33
N GLN A 59 4.97 -3.16 26.89
CA GLN A 59 5.69 -2.90 28.14
C GLN A 59 7.19 -3.16 27.93
N PRO A 60 7.98 -2.11 27.83
CA PRO A 60 7.61 -0.67 27.89
C PRO A 60 6.86 -0.19 26.62
N PRO A 61 6.03 0.88 26.76
CA PRO A 61 5.32 1.45 25.61
C PRO A 61 6.25 1.85 24.48
N LEU A 62 5.84 1.56 23.24
CA LEU A 62 6.53 1.98 22.02
C LEU A 62 5.87 3.24 21.48
N ILE A 63 6.63 4.32 21.38
CA ILE A 63 6.20 5.62 20.88
C ILE A 63 6.76 5.79 19.47
N HIS A 64 5.91 6.14 18.50
CA HIS A 64 6.30 6.21 17.08
C HIS A 64 7.16 7.44 16.76
N ARG A 65 6.79 8.63 17.25
CA ARG A 65 7.55 9.87 17.21
C ARG A 65 7.69 10.56 15.85
N ASP A 66 7.27 9.94 14.76
CA ASP A 66 7.35 10.52 13.41
C ASP A 66 6.04 10.31 12.62
N ILE A 67 4.92 10.73 13.21
CA ILE A 67 3.61 10.68 12.55
C ILE A 67 3.49 11.85 11.59
N LYS A 68 3.50 11.55 10.29
CA LYS A 68 3.41 12.52 9.19
C LYS A 68 2.75 11.88 7.96
N PRO A 69 2.28 12.68 6.97
CA PRO A 69 1.59 12.15 5.79
C PRO A 69 2.40 11.13 4.98
N SER A 70 3.73 11.29 4.88
CA SER A 70 4.59 10.35 4.15
C SER A 70 4.70 8.98 4.82
N ASN A 71 4.46 8.90 6.14
CA ASN A 71 4.57 7.67 6.92
C ASN A 71 3.22 6.96 7.11
N VAL A 72 2.18 7.39 6.40
CA VAL A 72 0.86 6.74 6.37
C VAL A 72 0.55 6.33 4.94
N ILE A 73 0.36 5.05 4.67
CA ILE A 73 -0.09 4.56 3.37
C ILE A 73 -1.60 4.36 3.41
N LEU A 74 -2.29 4.94 2.43
CA LEU A 74 -3.70 4.68 2.16
C LEU A 74 -3.81 3.66 1.03
N THR A 75 -4.45 2.54 1.33
CA THR A 75 -4.77 1.52 0.33
C THR A 75 -6.03 1.91 -0.45
N ALA A 76 -6.31 1.22 -1.57
CA ALA A 76 -7.48 1.50 -2.41
C ALA A 76 -8.83 1.34 -1.67
N ASP A 77 -8.87 0.59 -0.59
CA ASP A 77 -10.02 0.43 0.32
C ASP A 77 -9.99 1.36 1.53
N MET A 78 -9.18 2.44 1.46
CA MET A 78 -9.04 3.47 2.49
C MET A 78 -8.53 2.94 3.84
N ARG A 79 -7.77 1.85 3.85
CA ARG A 79 -7.05 1.45 5.05
C ARG A 79 -5.82 2.31 5.23
N ALA A 80 -5.64 2.81 6.45
CA ALA A 80 -4.47 3.59 6.84
C ALA A 80 -3.43 2.68 7.52
N ILE A 81 -2.30 2.52 6.90
CA ILE A 81 -1.18 1.70 7.40
C ILE A 81 -0.04 2.63 7.80
N LEU A 82 0.31 2.61 9.07
CA LEU A 82 1.44 3.36 9.60
C LEU A 82 2.74 2.59 9.31
N ILE A 83 3.70 3.26 8.71
CA ILE A 83 5.00 2.73 8.29
C ILE A 83 6.13 3.56 8.87
N ASP A 84 7.36 3.09 8.73
CA ASP A 84 8.60 3.80 9.13
C ASP A 84 8.71 4.00 10.65
N PHE A 85 9.38 3.05 11.29
CA PHE A 85 9.61 3.02 12.73
C PHE A 85 11.02 3.46 13.13
N ASP A 86 11.78 4.12 12.25
CA ASP A 86 13.17 4.51 12.51
C ASP A 86 13.30 5.47 13.69
N ALA A 87 12.30 6.34 13.87
CA ALA A 87 12.24 7.26 14.99
C ALA A 87 11.61 6.65 16.26
N ALA A 88 11.08 5.44 16.19
CA ALA A 88 10.33 4.83 17.28
C ALA A 88 11.23 4.57 18.50
N LYS A 89 10.67 4.75 19.68
CA LYS A 89 11.39 4.59 20.95
C LYS A 89 10.53 4.00 22.03
N THR A 90 11.13 3.08 22.79
CA THR A 90 10.50 2.60 24.01
C THR A 90 10.58 3.65 25.13
N TYR A 91 9.44 3.90 25.76
CA TYR A 91 9.37 4.80 26.92
C TYR A 91 10.12 4.23 28.12
N SER A 92 10.94 5.04 28.79
CA SER A 92 11.65 4.64 30.01
C SER A 92 11.39 5.65 31.14
N LYS A 93 10.78 5.18 32.24
CA LYS A 93 10.54 6.00 33.44
C LYS A 93 11.80 6.61 34.07
N GLN A 94 12.98 6.09 33.73
CA GLN A 94 14.26 6.51 34.31
C GLN A 94 14.90 7.69 33.55
N LYS A 95 14.45 7.99 32.31
CA LYS A 95 14.97 9.07 31.48
C LYS A 95 14.08 10.31 31.61
N GLN A 96 14.68 11.46 31.86
CA GLN A 96 13.97 12.72 31.95
C GLN A 96 13.89 13.48 30.62
N ARG A 97 14.78 13.14 29.66
CA ARG A 97 14.89 13.81 28.35
C ARG A 97 15.27 12.79 27.26
N ASP A 98 14.87 13.10 26.04
CA ASP A 98 15.36 12.38 24.88
C ASP A 98 16.81 12.77 24.58
N THR A 99 17.64 11.76 24.26
CA THR A 99 19.08 11.94 24.01
C THR A 99 19.40 12.29 22.56
N VAL A 100 18.44 12.14 21.65
CA VAL A 100 18.60 12.39 20.21
C VAL A 100 17.42 13.23 19.75
N LEU A 101 17.72 14.34 19.09
CA LEU A 101 16.75 15.18 18.41
C LEU A 101 16.35 14.45 17.13
N LEU A 102 15.15 13.89 17.10
CA LEU A 102 14.58 13.20 15.96
C LEU A 102 13.17 13.73 15.69
N GLY A 103 12.87 13.92 14.44
CA GLY A 103 11.56 14.36 13.95
C GLY A 103 11.69 15.31 12.77
N THR A 104 10.69 15.31 11.91
CA THR A 104 10.60 16.26 10.79
C THR A 104 10.19 17.62 11.36
N VAL A 105 10.96 18.69 11.07
CA VAL A 105 10.87 20.03 11.71
C VAL A 105 9.43 20.54 11.82
N ASP A 106 8.58 20.30 10.83
CA ASP A 106 7.21 20.82 10.79
C ASP A 106 6.17 19.89 11.46
N HIS A 107 6.54 18.65 11.83
CA HIS A 107 5.62 17.66 12.41
C HIS A 107 6.01 17.22 13.81
N ALA A 108 7.23 17.51 14.25
CA ALA A 108 7.73 17.07 15.54
C ALA A 108 7.06 17.83 16.70
N ALA A 109 6.70 17.09 17.74
CA ALA A 109 6.18 17.69 18.96
C ALA A 109 7.24 18.50 19.71
N PRO A 110 6.87 19.60 20.40
CA PRO A 110 7.84 20.47 21.06
C PRO A 110 8.81 19.76 22.01
N GLU A 111 8.36 18.73 22.72
CA GLU A 111 9.20 17.93 23.63
C GLU A 111 10.31 17.15 22.89
N GLN A 112 10.14 16.83 21.59
CA GLN A 112 11.13 16.12 20.80
C GLN A 112 12.41 16.95 20.55
N TYR A 113 12.33 18.27 20.76
CA TYR A 113 13.49 19.15 20.71
C TYR A 113 14.34 19.14 22.00
N GLY A 114 14.19 18.10 22.84
CA GLY A 114 15.05 17.88 23.99
C GLY A 114 14.57 18.54 25.30
N PHE A 115 13.36 19.10 25.31
CA PHE A 115 12.81 19.73 26.51
C PHE A 115 12.26 18.73 27.53
N ARG A 116 11.70 17.61 27.04
CA ARG A 116 11.12 16.51 27.83
C ARG A 116 11.34 15.19 27.14
N GLN A 117 11.04 14.08 27.81
CA GLN A 117 10.96 12.77 27.18
C GLN A 117 9.65 12.63 26.40
N SER A 118 9.74 12.03 25.19
CA SER A 118 8.60 11.63 24.39
C SER A 118 7.79 10.52 25.08
N ASP A 119 6.48 10.68 25.12
CA ASP A 119 5.53 9.67 25.59
C ASP A 119 4.35 9.53 24.61
N ALA A 120 3.29 8.82 24.99
CA ALA A 120 2.11 8.61 24.15
C ALA A 120 1.49 9.93 23.62
N ARG A 121 1.66 11.04 24.33
CA ARG A 121 1.14 12.36 23.94
C ARG A 121 1.95 13.03 22.83
N THR A 122 3.17 12.55 22.57
CA THR A 122 3.98 12.94 21.41
C THR A 122 3.30 12.46 20.12
N ASP A 123 2.84 11.22 20.09
CA ASP A 123 2.10 10.70 18.94
C ASP A 123 0.72 11.38 18.78
N ILE A 124 0.06 11.76 19.89
CA ILE A 124 -1.18 12.54 19.85
C ILE A 124 -0.97 13.90 19.18
N TYR A 125 0.17 14.55 19.43
CA TYR A 125 0.52 15.81 18.75
C TYR A 125 0.64 15.58 17.24
N GLY A 126 1.42 14.58 16.81
CA GLY A 126 1.56 14.22 15.40
C GLY A 126 0.21 13.90 14.73
N LEU A 127 -0.67 13.18 15.43
CA LEU A 127 -2.04 12.92 14.95
C LEU A 127 -2.85 14.20 14.76
N GLY A 128 -2.70 15.20 15.65
CA GLY A 128 -3.37 16.50 15.51
C GLY A 128 -2.90 17.26 14.26
N ILE A 129 -1.58 17.30 14.03
CA ILE A 129 -1.00 17.89 12.80
C ILE A 129 -1.51 17.15 11.57
N LEU A 130 -1.47 15.81 11.58
CA LEU A 130 -1.91 14.97 10.47
C LEU A 130 -3.39 15.18 10.16
N LEU A 131 -4.27 15.27 11.18
CA LEU A 131 -5.68 15.51 11.01
C LEU A 131 -5.93 16.85 10.30
N ASN A 132 -5.26 17.91 10.74
CA ASN A 132 -5.37 19.20 10.08
C ASN A 132 -4.87 19.13 8.63
N PHE A 133 -3.76 18.45 8.41
CA PHE A 133 -3.17 18.31 7.07
C PHE A 133 -4.11 17.58 6.11
N MET A 134 -4.80 16.53 6.56
CA MET A 134 -5.82 15.84 5.77
C MET A 134 -6.96 16.74 5.34
N LEU A 135 -7.35 17.71 6.17
CA LEU A 135 -8.49 18.60 5.94
C LEU A 135 -8.14 19.88 5.19
N THR A 136 -6.88 20.32 5.23
CA THR A 136 -6.48 21.65 4.73
C THR A 136 -5.26 21.65 3.82
N SER A 137 -4.51 20.54 3.76
CA SER A 137 -3.16 20.44 3.17
C SER A 137 -2.15 21.43 3.74
N CYS A 138 -2.43 22.01 4.90
CA CYS A 138 -1.60 23.00 5.55
C CYS A 138 -1.27 22.61 7.00
N HIS A 139 -0.15 23.16 7.51
CA HIS A 139 0.13 23.07 8.94
C HIS A 139 -0.90 23.90 9.75
N PRO A 140 -1.33 23.46 10.97
CA PRO A 140 -2.35 24.18 11.77
C PRO A 140 -2.02 25.64 12.08
N GLN A 141 -0.74 25.99 12.12
CA GLN A 141 -0.27 27.38 12.32
C GLN A 141 -0.51 28.27 11.07
N GLN A 142 -0.59 27.69 9.89
CA GLN A 142 -0.84 28.40 8.63
C GLN A 142 -2.33 28.48 8.34
N LEU A 143 -3.02 27.33 8.43
CA LEU A 143 -4.46 27.23 8.22
C LEU A 143 -5.01 26.10 9.08
N SER A 144 -5.87 26.43 10.01
CA SER A 144 -6.57 25.44 10.84
C SER A 144 -7.92 25.08 10.24
N ALA A 145 -8.27 23.80 10.31
CA ALA A 145 -9.60 23.33 9.96
C ALA A 145 -10.67 24.07 10.79
N CYS A 146 -11.91 24.12 10.28
CA CYS A 146 -13.03 24.79 10.91
C CYS A 146 -14.01 23.80 11.56
N GLY A 147 -14.91 24.33 12.41
CA GLY A 147 -15.97 23.54 13.03
C GLY A 147 -15.53 22.76 14.26
N PRO A 148 -16.34 21.78 14.72
CA PRO A 148 -16.06 21.04 15.96
C PRO A 148 -14.74 20.26 15.96
N ILE A 149 -14.26 19.85 14.79
CA ILE A 149 -12.99 19.12 14.62
C ILE A 149 -11.78 19.99 14.95
N ALA A 150 -11.87 21.33 14.73
CA ALA A 150 -10.82 22.27 15.06
C ALA A 150 -10.44 22.22 16.54
N ARG A 151 -11.43 22.01 17.42
CA ARG A 151 -11.17 21.90 18.88
C ARG A 151 -10.36 20.65 19.21
N ILE A 152 -10.56 19.55 18.50
CA ILE A 152 -9.75 18.33 18.69
C ILE A 152 -8.32 18.58 18.24
N ILE A 153 -8.13 19.22 17.06
CA ILE A 153 -6.82 19.58 16.54
C ILE A 153 -6.09 20.49 17.54
N GLU A 154 -6.74 21.53 18.04
CA GLU A 154 -6.18 22.46 19.02
C GLU A 154 -5.69 21.75 20.29
N ILE A 155 -6.51 20.85 20.85
CA ILE A 155 -6.13 20.08 22.02
C ILE A 155 -4.94 19.14 21.71
N CYS A 156 -4.96 18.44 20.58
CA CYS A 156 -3.85 17.54 20.18
C CYS A 156 -2.54 18.31 20.01
N THR A 157 -2.59 19.48 19.38
CA THR A 157 -1.40 20.28 19.01
C THR A 157 -0.99 21.29 20.06
N HIS A 158 -1.49 21.18 21.29
CA HIS A 158 -1.10 22.07 22.37
C HIS A 158 0.40 21.91 22.68
N ILE A 159 1.09 23.04 22.90
CA ILE A 159 2.55 23.05 23.19
C ILE A 159 2.86 22.24 24.45
N ASP A 160 2.08 22.42 25.50
CA ASP A 160 2.19 21.67 26.75
C ASP A 160 1.51 20.31 26.62
N PRO A 161 2.27 19.18 26.72
CA PRO A 161 1.70 17.84 26.64
C PRO A 161 0.63 17.55 27.69
N ASP A 162 0.71 18.20 28.87
CA ASP A 162 -0.26 18.00 29.95
C ASP A 162 -1.66 18.58 29.63
N LYS A 163 -1.76 19.41 28.60
CA LYS A 163 -3.00 19.97 28.09
C LYS A 163 -3.57 19.24 26.87
N ARG A 164 -2.85 18.24 26.35
CA ARG A 164 -3.34 17.34 25.29
C ARG A 164 -4.25 16.25 25.87
N TYR A 165 -4.85 15.45 24.98
CA TYR A 165 -5.42 14.18 25.44
C TYR A 165 -4.31 13.36 26.10
N ASP A 166 -4.59 12.73 27.23
CA ASP A 166 -3.59 11.96 27.99
C ASP A 166 -3.37 10.56 27.42
N SER A 167 -4.24 10.12 26.51
CA SER A 167 -4.16 8.79 25.90
C SER A 167 -4.94 8.73 24.59
N ILE A 168 -4.53 7.80 23.73
CA ILE A 168 -5.21 7.53 22.45
C ILE A 168 -6.70 7.19 22.63
N PRO A 169 -7.14 6.36 23.60
CA PRO A 169 -8.57 6.11 23.82
C PRO A 169 -9.40 7.36 24.10
N LYS A 170 -8.83 8.39 24.76
CA LYS A 170 -9.54 9.65 24.98
C LYS A 170 -9.68 10.47 23.70
N LEU A 171 -8.64 10.51 22.87
CA LEU A 171 -8.70 11.12 21.54
C LEU A 171 -9.74 10.41 20.67
N GLU A 172 -9.68 9.07 20.60
CA GLU A 172 -10.64 8.26 19.86
C GLU A 172 -12.09 8.54 20.29
N LYS A 173 -12.34 8.58 21.59
CA LYS A 173 -13.67 8.93 22.14
C LYS A 173 -14.12 10.34 21.72
N ALA A 174 -13.21 11.32 21.62
CA ALA A 174 -13.52 12.66 21.14
C ALA A 174 -13.88 12.66 19.65
N LEU A 175 -13.10 11.97 18.81
CA LEU A 175 -13.37 11.81 17.38
C LEU A 175 -14.73 11.13 17.11
N ARG A 176 -15.06 10.06 17.84
CA ARG A 176 -16.34 9.34 17.71
C ARG A 176 -17.56 10.18 18.15
N LYS A 177 -17.36 11.18 19.01
CA LYS A 177 -18.42 12.12 19.41
C LYS A 177 -18.72 13.18 18.36
N LEU A 178 -17.76 13.50 17.50
CA LEU A 178 -18.06 14.30 16.34
C LEU A 178 -19.02 13.46 15.51
N LYS A 179 -20.29 13.88 15.44
CA LYS A 179 -21.27 13.35 14.49
C LYS A 179 -21.10 14.11 13.16
N PRO A 180 -20.24 13.67 12.25
CA PRO A 180 -20.35 14.06 10.88
C PRO A 180 -21.60 13.33 10.41
N GLY A 181 -22.71 14.03 10.18
CA GLY A 181 -24.04 13.52 9.84
C GLY A 181 -24.11 12.03 9.54
N GLY A 182 -24.31 11.21 10.57
CA GLY A 182 -24.35 9.75 10.52
C GLY A 182 -23.16 9.13 9.78
N ILE A 183 -22.19 8.59 10.51
CA ILE A 183 -21.31 7.56 9.94
C ILE A 183 -22.25 6.39 9.66
N ASN A 184 -22.89 6.41 8.49
CA ASN A 184 -23.56 5.23 7.98
C ASN A 184 -22.44 4.25 7.64
N GLU A 185 -22.38 3.13 8.34
CA GLU A 185 -21.64 1.92 7.98
C GLU A 185 -21.89 1.47 6.53
N ALA A 186 -22.83 2.14 5.84
CA ALA A 186 -23.24 1.87 4.46
C ALA A 186 -22.30 2.42 3.37
N LEU A 187 -21.32 3.29 3.66
CA LEU A 187 -20.46 3.87 2.62
C LEU A 187 -19.27 2.98 2.23
N HIS A 188 -18.93 1.99 3.05
CA HIS A 188 -17.97 0.94 2.71
C HIS A 188 -18.56 -0.43 3.09
N PRO A 189 -19.35 -1.08 2.21
CA PRO A 189 -20.04 -2.33 2.51
C PRO A 189 -19.11 -3.54 2.73
N GLY A 190 -17.87 -3.32 3.13
CA GLY A 190 -16.87 -4.35 3.37
C GLY A 190 -16.13 -4.26 4.70
N VAL A 191 -16.29 -3.17 5.46
CA VAL A 191 -15.59 -3.02 6.75
C VAL A 191 -16.60 -3.24 7.88
N LYS A 192 -16.89 -4.50 8.18
CA LYS A 192 -17.43 -4.89 9.49
C LYS A 192 -16.35 -4.55 10.53
N ASN A 193 -16.76 -4.08 11.72
CA ASN A 193 -15.92 -4.01 12.93
C ASN A 193 -15.46 -5.44 13.31
N THR A 194 -14.58 -6.02 12.53
CA THR A 194 -13.93 -7.28 12.83
C THR A 194 -12.76 -6.93 13.74
N PRO A 195 -12.60 -7.57 14.91
CA PRO A 195 -11.39 -7.48 15.70
C PRO A 195 -10.20 -7.75 14.78
N LEU A 196 -9.07 -7.08 14.97
CA LEU A 196 -7.87 -7.20 14.13
C LEU A 196 -7.38 -8.65 13.96
N ALA A 197 -7.80 -9.54 14.86
CA ALA A 197 -7.56 -10.99 14.81
C ALA A 197 -8.32 -11.71 13.66
N ASP A 198 -9.39 -11.12 13.13
CA ASP A 198 -10.26 -11.74 12.11
C ASP A 198 -10.17 -11.06 10.74
N ILE A 199 -9.20 -10.16 10.49
CA ILE A 199 -8.90 -9.73 9.13
C ILE A 199 -8.26 -10.94 8.46
N PRO A 200 -8.96 -11.60 7.50
CA PRO A 200 -8.38 -12.75 6.85
C PRO A 200 -7.07 -12.32 6.18
N ASP A 201 -6.05 -13.08 6.41
CA ASP A 201 -4.72 -13.04 5.82
C ASP A 201 -4.79 -13.35 4.29
N ARG A 202 -5.59 -12.58 3.52
CA ARG A 202 -6.12 -13.02 2.23
C ARG A 202 -5.67 -12.19 1.02
N TYR A 203 -4.72 -11.28 1.20
CA TYR A 203 -4.08 -10.66 0.05
C TYR A 203 -2.72 -11.32 -0.17
N HIS A 204 -2.62 -12.21 -1.13
CA HIS A 204 -1.36 -12.79 -1.57
C HIS A 204 -0.86 -11.98 -2.78
N PRO A 205 0.13 -11.08 -2.63
CA PRO A 205 0.63 -10.25 -3.74
C PRO A 205 1.19 -11.10 -4.89
N PHE A 206 1.71 -12.28 -4.57
CA PHE A 206 2.21 -13.26 -5.56
C PHE A 206 1.16 -14.26 -6.03
N ALA A 207 -0.10 -14.15 -5.58
CA ALA A 207 -1.16 -14.98 -6.12
C ALA A 207 -1.50 -14.55 -7.55
N PRO A 208 -1.78 -15.50 -8.47
CA PRO A 208 -2.16 -15.19 -9.83
C PRO A 208 -3.36 -14.22 -9.90
N PRO A 209 -3.45 -13.37 -10.94
CA PRO A 209 -4.60 -12.50 -11.14
C PRO A 209 -5.93 -13.25 -11.00
N GLY A 210 -6.88 -12.68 -10.26
CA GLY A 210 -8.15 -13.30 -9.89
C GLY A 210 -8.15 -14.03 -8.55
N PHE A 211 -7.01 -14.50 -8.04
CA PHE A 211 -6.90 -15.18 -6.74
C PHE A 211 -6.50 -14.23 -5.60
N ARG A 212 -5.96 -13.05 -5.89
CA ARG A 212 -5.48 -12.08 -4.90
C ARG A 212 -6.51 -11.65 -3.86
N SER A 213 -7.78 -11.54 -4.24
CA SER A 213 -8.86 -11.08 -3.36
C SER A 213 -9.58 -12.21 -2.61
N MET A 214 -9.19 -13.47 -2.86
CA MET A 214 -9.81 -14.69 -2.30
C MET A 214 -11.36 -14.74 -2.41
N LYS A 215 -11.96 -13.89 -3.27
CA LYS A 215 -13.39 -13.94 -3.54
C LYS A 215 -13.68 -15.11 -4.48
N ILE A 216 -14.48 -16.07 -4.03
CA ILE A 216 -14.76 -17.34 -4.74
C ILE A 216 -15.18 -17.10 -6.19
N TRP A 217 -16.08 -16.15 -6.46
CA TRP A 217 -16.52 -15.86 -7.82
C TRP A 217 -15.40 -15.35 -8.74
N LYS A 218 -14.44 -14.54 -8.21
CA LYS A 218 -13.28 -14.07 -8.97
C LYS A 218 -12.29 -15.22 -9.24
N MET A 219 -12.14 -16.13 -8.28
CA MET A 219 -11.31 -17.33 -8.45
C MET A 219 -11.89 -18.25 -9.53
N ILE A 220 -13.21 -18.46 -9.53
CA ILE A 220 -13.90 -19.25 -10.57
C ILE A 220 -13.68 -18.62 -11.95
N LEU A 221 -13.88 -17.30 -12.09
CA LEU A 221 -13.64 -16.58 -13.34
C LEU A 221 -12.18 -16.68 -13.79
N ALA A 222 -11.23 -16.59 -12.84
CA ALA A 222 -9.80 -16.73 -13.16
C ALA A 222 -9.47 -18.14 -13.66
N VAL A 223 -9.98 -19.19 -12.99
CA VAL A 223 -9.81 -20.59 -13.43
C VAL A 223 -10.36 -20.80 -14.83
N LEU A 224 -11.59 -20.33 -15.10
CA LEU A 224 -12.19 -20.40 -16.42
C LEU A 224 -11.37 -19.64 -17.47
N GLY A 225 -10.87 -18.43 -17.13
CA GLY A 225 -10.01 -17.64 -17.99
C GLY A 225 -8.70 -18.35 -18.30
N TYR A 226 -7.99 -18.88 -17.31
CA TYR A 226 -6.74 -19.64 -17.54
C TYR A 226 -6.97 -20.93 -18.32
N ALA A 227 -8.07 -21.63 -18.05
CA ALA A 227 -8.46 -22.83 -18.80
C ALA A 227 -8.75 -22.50 -20.27
N SER A 228 -9.41 -21.38 -20.56
CA SER A 228 -9.66 -20.94 -21.95
C SER A 228 -8.37 -20.54 -22.68
N LEU A 229 -7.42 -19.89 -22.00
CA LEU A 229 -6.11 -19.57 -22.58
C LEU A 229 -5.31 -20.85 -22.92
N LEU A 230 -5.35 -21.82 -22.00
CA LEU A 230 -4.70 -23.12 -22.21
C LEU A 230 -5.35 -23.86 -23.38
N TRP A 231 -6.68 -23.89 -23.42
CA TRP A 231 -7.42 -24.53 -24.51
C TRP A 231 -7.11 -23.86 -25.85
N LEU A 232 -7.13 -22.52 -25.92
CA LEU A 232 -6.80 -21.76 -27.11
C LEU A 232 -5.40 -22.08 -27.62
N SER A 233 -4.40 -22.11 -26.74
CA SER A 233 -3.02 -22.44 -27.12
C SER A 233 -2.87 -23.89 -27.57
N ALA A 234 -3.66 -24.81 -27.01
CA ALA A 234 -3.63 -26.24 -27.36
C ALA A 234 -4.30 -26.56 -28.72
N THR A 235 -5.25 -25.71 -29.14
CA THR A 235 -5.99 -25.89 -30.40
C THR A 235 -5.34 -25.23 -31.63
N ILE A 236 -4.18 -24.54 -31.43
CA ILE A 236 -3.47 -23.95 -32.56
C ILE A 236 -2.98 -25.06 -33.48
N GLU A 237 -3.42 -24.98 -34.73
CA GLU A 237 -2.92 -25.81 -35.85
C GLU A 237 -1.90 -24.99 -36.63
N MET A 238 -0.80 -25.64 -37.02
CA MET A 238 0.28 -25.05 -37.77
C MET A 238 0.41 -25.75 -39.12
N GLU A 239 0.03 -25.05 -40.17
CA GLU A 239 0.25 -25.53 -41.53
C GLU A 239 1.77 -25.55 -41.83
N GLY A 240 2.28 -26.66 -42.39
CA GLY A 240 3.69 -26.80 -42.77
C GLY A 240 4.64 -27.33 -41.68
N ALA A 241 4.21 -27.49 -40.44
CA ALA A 241 5.06 -28.07 -39.40
C ALA A 241 5.30 -29.58 -39.68
N THR A 242 6.56 -29.96 -39.87
CA THR A 242 6.92 -31.36 -40.20
C THR A 242 7.17 -32.22 -38.96
N MET A 243 7.48 -31.58 -37.81
CA MET A 243 7.79 -32.27 -36.55
C MET A 243 6.79 -31.98 -35.45
N PRO A 244 6.35 -32.98 -34.65
CA PRO A 244 5.48 -32.79 -33.52
C PRO A 244 6.05 -31.84 -32.44
N LEU A 245 7.38 -31.79 -32.32
CA LEU A 245 8.11 -30.94 -31.42
C LEU A 245 7.91 -29.45 -31.75
N THR A 246 7.91 -29.09 -33.03
CA THR A 246 7.70 -27.74 -33.55
C THR A 246 6.29 -27.25 -33.10
N VAL A 247 5.26 -28.05 -33.31
CA VAL A 247 3.88 -27.72 -32.87
C VAL A 247 3.82 -27.53 -31.35
N LEU A 248 4.50 -28.38 -30.58
CA LEU A 248 4.54 -28.25 -29.11
C LEU A 248 5.21 -26.95 -28.68
N ILE A 249 6.33 -26.58 -29.29
CA ILE A 249 7.05 -25.33 -29.02
C ILE A 249 6.13 -24.15 -29.30
N TYR A 250 5.43 -24.11 -30.40
CA TYR A 250 4.46 -23.04 -30.73
C TYR A 250 3.34 -22.94 -29.72
N ARG A 251 2.75 -24.05 -29.30
CA ARG A 251 1.66 -24.07 -28.28
C ARG A 251 2.14 -23.52 -26.92
N ILE A 252 3.32 -23.96 -26.47
CA ILE A 252 3.92 -23.47 -25.22
C ILE A 252 4.23 -21.97 -25.32
N THR A 253 4.83 -21.51 -26.41
CA THR A 253 5.18 -20.11 -26.63
C THR A 253 3.95 -19.23 -26.65
N THR A 254 2.88 -19.64 -27.36
CA THR A 254 1.61 -18.92 -27.38
C THR A 254 1.00 -18.81 -25.98
N PHE A 255 1.02 -19.89 -25.23
CA PHE A 255 0.54 -19.86 -23.83
C PHE A 255 1.34 -18.87 -22.97
N LEU A 256 2.67 -18.86 -23.10
CA LEU A 256 3.55 -17.93 -22.36
C LEU A 256 3.29 -16.46 -22.74
N ILE A 257 3.05 -16.18 -24.03
CA ILE A 257 2.67 -14.83 -24.48
C ILE A 257 1.37 -14.39 -23.82
N LEU A 258 0.33 -15.22 -23.90
CA LEU A 258 -0.99 -14.89 -23.34
C LEU A 258 -0.96 -14.68 -21.83
N ILE A 259 -0.22 -15.52 -21.09
CA ILE A 259 -0.12 -15.38 -19.64
C ILE A 259 0.71 -14.15 -19.24
N SER A 260 1.72 -13.79 -20.04
CA SER A 260 2.51 -12.56 -19.86
C SER A 260 1.64 -11.31 -20.05
N TRP A 261 0.74 -11.31 -21.01
CA TRP A 261 -0.23 -10.22 -21.20
C TRP A 261 -1.15 -10.07 -20.00
N VAL A 262 -1.69 -11.19 -19.47
CA VAL A 262 -2.49 -11.16 -18.25
C VAL A 262 -1.69 -10.56 -17.08
N ALA A 263 -0.41 -10.91 -16.94
CA ALA A 263 0.46 -10.39 -15.89
C ALA A 263 0.68 -8.87 -16.02
N VAL A 264 0.93 -8.36 -17.24
CA VAL A 264 1.10 -6.91 -17.50
C VAL A 264 -0.21 -6.15 -17.25
N PHE A 265 -1.35 -6.60 -17.79
CA PHE A 265 -2.63 -5.92 -17.58
C PHE A 265 -3.09 -5.95 -16.13
N ALA A 266 -2.84 -7.02 -15.40
CA ALA A 266 -3.18 -7.16 -13.99
C ALA A 266 -2.14 -6.52 -13.04
N ASN A 267 -1.08 -5.90 -13.56
CA ASN A 267 0.08 -5.41 -12.79
C ASN A 267 0.57 -6.46 -11.76
N TYR A 268 0.86 -7.67 -12.25
CA TYR A 268 1.31 -8.76 -11.39
C TYR A 268 2.69 -8.45 -10.81
N GLY A 269 2.80 -8.49 -9.46
CA GLY A 269 4.07 -8.20 -8.78
C GLY A 269 4.61 -6.79 -9.00
N GLY A 270 3.75 -5.79 -9.41
CA GLY A 270 4.22 -4.43 -9.66
C GLY A 270 5.00 -4.26 -10.97
N ILE A 271 4.88 -5.18 -11.92
CA ILE A 271 5.62 -5.14 -13.20
C ILE A 271 5.48 -3.79 -13.91
N CYS A 272 4.25 -3.20 -13.90
CA CYS A 272 4.02 -1.93 -14.58
C CYS A 272 4.77 -0.76 -13.98
N ASP A 273 5.19 -0.84 -12.71
CA ASP A 273 5.92 0.22 -12.02
C ASP A 273 7.35 0.37 -12.58
N HIS A 274 7.89 -0.71 -13.18
CA HIS A 274 9.20 -0.76 -13.82
C HIS A 274 9.16 -0.55 -15.33
N LEU A 275 7.97 -0.53 -15.95
CA LEU A 275 7.80 -0.40 -17.39
C LEU A 275 7.54 1.05 -17.80
N LEU A 276 8.31 1.56 -18.79
CA LEU A 276 8.11 2.88 -19.38
C LEU A 276 6.67 3.04 -19.88
N LEU A 277 6.08 4.22 -19.66
CA LEU A 277 4.70 4.58 -19.97
C LEU A 277 3.64 3.80 -19.18
N ALA A 278 3.84 2.51 -18.88
CA ALA A 278 2.89 1.71 -18.09
C ALA A 278 2.78 2.17 -16.63
N ARG A 279 3.84 2.80 -16.10
CA ARG A 279 3.88 3.43 -14.77
C ARG A 279 3.21 4.80 -14.68
N SER A 280 2.69 5.35 -15.78
CA SER A 280 2.08 6.67 -15.80
C SER A 280 0.80 6.73 -14.96
N ASN A 281 0.62 7.83 -14.21
CA ASN A 281 -0.61 8.10 -13.46
C ASN A 281 -1.80 8.46 -14.38
N ASN A 282 -1.54 8.81 -15.64
CA ASN A 282 -2.61 9.03 -16.63
C ASN A 282 -3.07 7.66 -17.17
N PHE A 283 -4.37 7.36 -17.01
CA PHE A 283 -4.96 6.08 -17.42
C PHE A 283 -4.71 5.78 -18.91
N ALA A 284 -4.90 6.76 -19.80
CA ALA A 284 -4.71 6.56 -21.25
C ALA A 284 -3.24 6.26 -21.58
N VAL A 285 -2.30 7.00 -20.99
CA VAL A 285 -0.85 6.79 -21.18
C VAL A 285 -0.42 5.44 -20.63
N SER A 286 -0.90 5.07 -19.43
CA SER A 286 -0.63 3.78 -18.82
C SER A 286 -1.16 2.61 -19.66
N LEU A 287 -2.37 2.75 -20.20
CA LEU A 287 -2.98 1.75 -21.08
C LEU A 287 -2.16 1.57 -22.38
N ILE A 288 -1.79 2.66 -23.02
CA ILE A 288 -0.93 2.64 -24.23
C ILE A 288 0.41 1.97 -23.89
N GLY A 289 1.01 2.31 -22.74
CA GLY A 289 2.25 1.70 -22.29
C GLY A 289 2.13 0.18 -22.12
N ARG A 290 1.07 -0.29 -21.49
CA ARG A 290 0.80 -1.75 -21.30
C ARG A 290 0.62 -2.46 -22.62
N VAL A 291 -0.15 -1.88 -23.56
CA VAL A 291 -0.34 -2.44 -24.90
C VAL A 291 1.00 -2.51 -25.66
N ALA A 292 1.79 -1.43 -25.63
CA ALA A 292 3.10 -1.39 -26.29
C ALA A 292 4.05 -2.47 -25.74
N TRP A 293 4.09 -2.67 -24.41
CA TRP A 293 4.89 -3.73 -23.80
C TRP A 293 4.38 -5.13 -24.13
N CYS A 294 3.07 -5.35 -24.21
CA CYS A 294 2.51 -6.63 -24.66
C CYS A 294 2.92 -6.95 -26.10
N LEU A 295 2.92 -5.96 -27.00
CA LEU A 295 3.38 -6.13 -28.37
C LEU A 295 4.88 -6.43 -28.42
N LEU A 296 5.68 -5.73 -27.63
CA LEU A 296 7.13 -5.96 -27.55
C LEU A 296 7.47 -7.36 -27.04
N ILE A 297 6.76 -7.82 -26.00
CA ILE A 297 6.87 -9.19 -25.48
C ILE A 297 6.51 -10.19 -26.57
N MET A 298 5.42 -9.98 -27.30
CA MET A 298 5.00 -10.85 -28.39
C MET A 298 6.09 -10.96 -29.46
N VAL A 299 6.64 -9.84 -29.93
CA VAL A 299 7.71 -9.83 -30.94
C VAL A 299 8.95 -10.55 -30.42
N ALA A 300 9.37 -10.32 -29.18
CA ALA A 300 10.53 -11.00 -28.59
C ALA A 300 10.34 -12.52 -28.54
N PHE A 301 9.17 -12.99 -28.16
CA PHE A 301 8.85 -14.42 -28.15
C PHE A 301 8.78 -15.01 -29.56
N MET A 302 8.23 -14.29 -30.54
CA MET A 302 8.20 -14.75 -31.94
C MET A 302 9.59 -14.86 -32.54
N VAL A 303 10.48 -13.89 -32.29
CA VAL A 303 11.89 -13.96 -32.75
C VAL A 303 12.62 -15.13 -32.10
N ALA A 304 12.49 -15.30 -30.77
CA ALA A 304 13.10 -16.42 -30.06
C ALA A 304 12.59 -17.77 -30.59
N MET A 305 11.29 -17.86 -30.85
CA MET A 305 10.66 -19.06 -31.40
C MET A 305 11.14 -19.36 -32.80
N GLY A 306 11.22 -18.36 -33.69
CA GLY A 306 11.76 -18.51 -35.04
C GLY A 306 13.23 -19.03 -35.05
N ALA A 307 14.04 -18.51 -34.11
CA ALA A 307 15.40 -18.99 -33.94
C ALA A 307 15.45 -20.46 -33.47
N ILE A 308 14.62 -20.85 -32.53
CA ILE A 308 14.54 -22.22 -32.00
C ILE A 308 14.02 -23.17 -33.07
N THR A 309 12.92 -22.83 -33.76
CA THR A 309 12.35 -23.69 -34.80
C THR A 309 13.29 -23.85 -36.01
N GLY A 310 14.04 -22.80 -36.39
CA GLY A 310 15.05 -22.88 -37.42
C GLY A 310 16.18 -23.89 -37.14
N ILE A 311 16.43 -24.18 -35.84
CA ILE A 311 17.38 -25.20 -35.42
C ILE A 311 16.78 -26.62 -35.53
N PHE A 312 15.51 -26.78 -35.10
CA PHE A 312 14.87 -28.09 -34.95
C PHE A 312 14.05 -28.52 -36.17
N ASP A 313 13.54 -27.57 -36.96
CA ASP A 313 12.74 -27.85 -38.16
C ASP A 313 13.10 -26.86 -39.29
N PRO A 314 14.30 -27.03 -39.91
CA PRO A 314 14.77 -26.12 -40.98
C PRO A 314 13.84 -26.07 -42.19
N ALA A 315 13.10 -27.15 -42.46
CA ALA A 315 12.17 -27.23 -43.58
C ALA A 315 10.93 -26.32 -43.36
N PHE A 316 10.55 -26.09 -42.13
CA PHE A 316 9.42 -25.23 -41.78
C PHE A 316 9.71 -23.73 -42.04
N VAL A 317 10.98 -23.30 -41.93
CA VAL A 317 11.40 -21.89 -42.10
C VAL A 317 11.58 -21.54 -43.60
N GLN A 318 11.63 -22.51 -44.47
CA GLN A 318 11.83 -22.31 -45.94
C GLN A 318 10.53 -22.21 -46.77
N VAL A 319 9.36 -22.20 -46.10
CA VAL A 319 8.04 -22.15 -46.75
C VAL A 319 7.49 -20.72 -46.86
N ASP A 320 8.37 -19.75 -47.13
CA ASP A 320 7.97 -18.39 -47.52
C ASP A 320 8.49 -18.02 -48.90
#